data_ccf61fff120aeeaa711dd227eb67b9c2
#
_entry.id   ccf61fff120aeeaa711dd227eb67b9c2
#
_cell.length_a   1.000
_cell.length_b   1.000
_cell.length_c   1.000
_cell.angle_alpha   90.00
_cell.angle_beta   90.00
_cell.angle_gamma   90.00
#
_symmetry.space_group_name_H-M   'P 1'
#
loop_
_entity.id
_entity.type
_entity.pdbx_description
1 polymer ?
#
loop_
_entity_poly.entity_id
_entity_poly.type
_entity_poly.pdbx_seq_one_letter_code
_entity_poly.pdbx_strand_id
1 'polypeptide(L)'
;MSLKQILSISTILTISFLSNLAMAQNHTIDMLNKLGKERMVFSKKVISINLNDEISWKSVDKGHNVEFIGMPDGVTKYKSKISKDANYTFNKPGVYLYQCTPHKAMGMIGIVVVDNDKSNLDKIKKVKVYGKSKKLLKSLLKNL
;
A
#
# COMPACT_ATOMS: atom_id res chain seq x y z
N MET A 1 -36.91 27.72 -61.02
CA MET A 1 -36.80 26.48 -60.26
C MET A 1 -35.69 26.68 -59.26
N SER A 2 -36.01 26.74 -57.99
CA SER A 2 -35.06 27.04 -56.90
C SER A 2 -34.39 25.75 -56.39
N LEU A 3 -33.07 25.69 -56.50
CA LEU A 3 -32.26 24.60 -55.96
C LEU A 3 -31.94 24.92 -54.48
N LYS A 4 -32.64 24.30 -53.56
CA LYS A 4 -32.33 24.43 -52.13
C LYS A 4 -31.11 23.56 -51.81
N GLN A 5 -29.99 24.21 -51.55
CA GLN A 5 -28.80 23.55 -50.95
C GLN A 5 -29.09 23.27 -49.48
N ILE A 6 -29.14 22.01 -49.15
CA ILE A 6 -29.18 21.53 -47.76
C ILE A 6 -27.72 21.42 -47.28
N LEU A 7 -27.28 22.39 -46.48
CA LEU A 7 -26.00 22.32 -45.79
C LEU A 7 -26.17 21.34 -44.60
N SER A 8 -25.61 20.15 -44.74
CA SER A 8 -25.50 19.19 -43.64
C SER A 8 -24.29 19.58 -42.77
N ILE A 9 -24.56 20.17 -41.60
CA ILE A 9 -23.52 20.46 -40.60
C ILE A 9 -23.31 19.18 -39.82
N SER A 10 -22.25 18.44 -40.18
CA SER A 10 -21.79 17.28 -39.41
C SER A 10 -21.04 17.78 -38.19
N THR A 11 -21.69 17.81 -37.03
CA THR A 11 -21.04 18.14 -35.76
C THR A 11 -20.20 16.94 -35.31
N ILE A 12 -18.91 16.99 -35.56
CA ILE A 12 -17.94 15.99 -35.05
C ILE A 12 -17.78 16.27 -33.56
N LEU A 13 -18.44 15.46 -32.73
CA LEU A 13 -18.26 15.45 -31.29
C LEU A 13 -16.91 14.79 -30.96
N THR A 14 -15.85 15.56 -30.83
CA THR A 14 -14.54 15.09 -30.35
C THR A 14 -14.65 14.82 -28.85
N ILE A 15 -14.85 13.56 -28.48
CA ILE A 15 -14.75 13.10 -27.09
C ILE A 15 -13.25 13.07 -26.76
N SER A 16 -12.77 14.12 -26.09
CA SER A 16 -11.42 14.16 -25.51
C SER A 16 -11.38 13.19 -24.34
N PHE A 17 -10.82 12.01 -24.55
CA PHE A 17 -10.42 11.12 -23.46
C PHE A 17 -9.25 11.80 -22.71
N LEU A 18 -9.56 12.51 -21.64
CA LEU A 18 -8.56 12.92 -20.65
C LEU A 18 -8.12 11.65 -19.93
N SER A 19 -7.07 11.03 -20.44
CA SER A 19 -6.35 9.98 -19.72
C SER A 19 -5.75 10.63 -18.47
N ASN A 20 -6.36 10.42 -17.30
CA ASN A 20 -5.72 10.72 -16.04
C ASN A 20 -4.51 9.80 -15.89
N LEU A 21 -3.35 10.28 -16.32
CA LEU A 21 -2.07 9.67 -15.98
C LEU A 21 -1.90 9.87 -14.46
N ALA A 22 -2.27 8.85 -13.69
CA ALA A 22 -1.96 8.84 -12.27
C ALA A 22 -0.45 8.85 -12.13
N MET A 23 0.10 9.97 -11.64
CA MET A 23 1.52 10.09 -11.32
C MET A 23 1.81 9.24 -10.09
N ALA A 24 2.86 8.42 -10.16
CA ALA A 24 3.35 7.67 -9.01
C ALA A 24 3.66 8.62 -7.85
N GLN A 25 3.15 8.31 -6.66
CA GLN A 25 3.34 9.12 -5.45
C GLN A 25 4.31 8.43 -4.49
N ASN A 26 5.00 9.25 -3.68
CA ASN A 26 5.85 8.76 -2.60
C ASN A 26 5.14 9.00 -1.26
N HIS A 27 5.00 7.93 -0.48
CA HIS A 27 4.39 7.94 0.86
C HIS A 27 5.47 7.67 1.91
N THR A 28 5.37 8.35 3.06
CA THR A 28 6.32 8.14 4.15
C THR A 28 5.65 7.47 5.34
N ILE A 29 6.34 6.49 5.93
CA ILE A 29 6.00 5.79 7.16
C ILE A 29 7.23 5.80 8.08
N ASP A 30 7.08 6.29 9.30
CA ASP A 30 8.17 6.31 10.27
C ASP A 30 8.20 5.00 11.06
N MET A 31 9.40 4.52 11.35
CA MET A 31 9.66 3.39 12.25
C MET A 31 10.07 3.95 13.61
N LEU A 32 9.22 3.71 14.64
CA LEU A 32 9.27 4.41 15.91
C LEU A 32 9.30 3.45 17.11
N ASN A 33 10.10 3.81 18.13
CA ASN A 33 10.06 3.15 19.43
C ASN A 33 8.76 3.46 20.18
N LYS A 34 8.19 4.67 19.94
CA LYS A 34 6.99 5.13 20.63
C LYS A 34 6.19 6.12 19.77
N LEU A 35 4.88 5.96 19.77
CA LEU A 35 3.92 6.92 19.22
C LEU A 35 2.71 7.01 20.16
N GLY A 36 2.57 8.13 20.85
CA GLY A 36 1.57 8.27 21.91
C GLY A 36 1.77 7.22 23.01
N LYS A 37 0.77 6.34 23.24
CA LYS A 37 0.84 5.24 24.21
C LYS A 37 1.39 3.93 23.63
N GLU A 38 1.55 3.85 22.31
CA GLU A 38 2.02 2.65 21.64
C GLU A 38 3.55 2.60 21.58
N ARG A 39 4.09 1.39 21.63
CA ARG A 39 5.53 1.13 21.56
C ARG A 39 5.84 0.19 20.42
N MET A 40 7.01 0.37 19.80
CA MET A 40 7.48 -0.40 18.65
C MET A 40 6.41 -0.39 17.55
N VAL A 41 6.30 0.73 16.82
CA VAL A 41 5.16 1.01 15.95
C VAL A 41 5.61 1.64 14.63
N PHE A 42 4.91 1.32 13.55
CA PHE A 42 4.91 2.10 12.31
C PHE A 42 3.93 3.27 12.47
N SER A 43 4.33 4.48 12.03
CA SER A 43 3.49 5.69 12.16
C SER A 43 2.13 5.57 11.46
N LYS A 44 2.05 4.73 10.43
CA LYS A 44 0.80 4.33 9.75
C LYS A 44 0.72 2.82 9.73
N LYS A 45 -0.34 2.27 10.34
CA LYS A 45 -0.55 0.81 10.39
C LYS A 45 -1.27 0.27 9.16
N VAL A 46 -2.08 1.10 8.52
CA VAL A 46 -2.77 0.81 7.25
C VAL A 46 -2.63 2.01 6.34
N ILE A 47 -2.30 1.76 5.10
CA ILE A 47 -2.27 2.77 4.04
C ILE A 47 -2.80 2.17 2.74
N SER A 48 -3.65 2.93 2.05
CA SER A 48 -4.08 2.63 0.68
C SER A 48 -3.31 3.51 -0.30
N ILE A 49 -2.79 2.91 -1.34
CA ILE A 49 -1.96 3.56 -2.36
C ILE A 49 -2.37 3.09 -3.76
N ASN A 50 -1.95 3.81 -4.78
CA ASN A 50 -2.14 3.42 -6.17
C ASN A 50 -1.00 2.50 -6.65
N LEU A 51 -1.24 1.81 -7.75
CA LEU A 51 -0.21 1.03 -8.43
C LEU A 51 0.96 1.93 -8.85
N ASN A 52 2.17 1.42 -8.68
CA ASN A 52 3.44 2.11 -8.92
C ASN A 52 3.78 3.22 -7.91
N ASP A 53 2.97 3.46 -6.88
CA ASP A 53 3.39 4.30 -5.76
C ASP A 53 4.55 3.66 -5.00
N GLU A 54 5.36 4.50 -4.36
CA GLU A 54 6.46 4.09 -3.50
C GLU A 54 6.14 4.39 -2.04
N ILE A 55 6.55 3.51 -1.13
CA ILE A 55 6.61 3.80 0.29
C ILE A 55 8.07 3.88 0.74
N SER A 56 8.40 5.00 1.41
CA SER A 56 9.65 5.21 2.12
C SER A 56 9.43 4.99 3.62
N TRP A 57 9.99 3.92 4.18
CA TRP A 57 10.03 3.74 5.64
C TRP A 57 11.27 4.42 6.19
N LYS A 58 11.07 5.40 7.09
CA LYS A 58 12.15 6.16 7.71
C LYS A 58 12.58 5.55 9.03
N SER A 59 13.86 5.23 9.16
CA SER A 59 14.46 4.76 10.41
C SER A 59 14.69 5.93 11.37
N VAL A 60 13.58 6.52 11.85
CA VAL A 60 13.60 7.62 12.81
C VAL A 60 14.25 7.13 14.11
N ASP A 61 13.74 6.02 14.64
CA ASP A 61 14.39 5.30 15.73
C ASP A 61 15.18 4.10 15.19
N LYS A 62 16.22 3.69 15.89
CA LYS A 62 17.07 2.55 15.53
C LYS A 62 16.47 1.22 16.00
N GLY A 63 16.94 0.12 15.43
CA GLY A 63 16.51 -1.23 15.80
C GLY A 63 15.30 -1.75 15.02
N HIS A 64 14.86 -1.05 13.98
CA HIS A 64 13.71 -1.41 13.16
C HIS A 64 14.08 -1.78 11.74
N ASN A 65 13.19 -2.54 11.09
CA ASN A 65 13.24 -2.87 9.67
C ASN A 65 11.82 -3.17 9.13
N VAL A 66 11.74 -3.44 7.84
CA VAL A 66 10.52 -3.86 7.14
C VAL A 66 10.74 -5.23 6.52
N GLU A 67 9.84 -6.17 6.80
CA GLU A 67 9.86 -7.51 6.21
C GLU A 67 8.45 -7.88 5.74
N PHE A 68 8.27 -8.16 4.44
CA PHE A 68 7.00 -8.64 3.90
C PHE A 68 6.77 -10.09 4.31
N ILE A 69 5.64 -10.35 4.99
CA ILE A 69 5.25 -11.68 5.48
C ILE A 69 3.97 -12.21 4.84
N GLY A 70 3.22 -11.34 4.14
CA GLY A 70 2.09 -11.68 3.30
C GLY A 70 2.01 -10.70 2.14
N MET A 71 1.78 -11.20 0.91
CA MET A 71 1.79 -10.40 -0.30
C MET A 71 1.05 -11.13 -1.43
N PRO A 72 0.68 -10.44 -2.53
CA PRO A 72 0.13 -11.07 -3.73
C PRO A 72 1.08 -12.13 -4.32
N ASP A 73 0.53 -13.11 -5.01
CA ASP A 73 1.33 -14.15 -5.68
C ASP A 73 2.27 -13.54 -6.73
N GLY A 74 3.48 -14.06 -6.82
CA GLY A 74 4.52 -13.60 -7.74
C GLY A 74 5.29 -12.37 -7.26
N VAL A 75 4.94 -11.77 -6.12
CA VAL A 75 5.76 -10.72 -5.50
C VAL A 75 6.94 -11.35 -4.78
N THR A 76 8.15 -10.86 -5.08
CA THR A 76 9.37 -11.31 -4.40
C THR A 76 9.37 -10.85 -2.94
N LYS A 77 9.82 -11.73 -2.05
CA LYS A 77 9.99 -11.39 -0.63
C LYS A 77 10.90 -10.18 -0.48
N TYR A 78 10.49 -9.24 0.35
CA TYR A 78 11.24 -8.04 0.67
C TYR A 78 11.60 -8.01 2.15
N LYS A 79 12.87 -7.69 2.44
CA LYS A 79 13.36 -7.47 3.79
C LYS A 79 14.44 -6.42 3.79
N SER A 80 14.24 -5.34 4.51
CA SER A 80 15.21 -4.26 4.65
C SER A 80 16.25 -4.55 5.74
N LYS A 81 17.36 -3.80 5.69
CA LYS A 81 18.38 -3.82 6.75
C LYS A 81 17.85 -3.13 8.01
N ILE A 82 18.25 -3.62 9.18
CA ILE A 82 17.92 -3.01 10.48
C ILE A 82 18.59 -1.63 10.59
N SER A 83 17.87 -0.67 11.18
CA SER A 83 18.33 0.71 11.43
C SER A 83 18.69 1.50 10.18
N LYS A 84 18.13 1.13 9.04
CA LYS A 84 18.27 1.84 7.76
C LYS A 84 16.90 2.21 7.21
N ASP A 85 16.85 3.32 6.47
CA ASP A 85 15.70 3.65 5.63
C ASP A 85 15.47 2.54 4.61
N ALA A 86 14.22 2.36 4.22
CA ALA A 86 13.80 1.33 3.27
C ALA A 86 12.79 1.92 2.29
N ASN A 87 12.90 1.56 1.03
CA ASN A 87 11.96 1.98 -0.02
C ASN A 87 11.45 0.76 -0.77
N TYR A 88 10.20 0.82 -1.21
CA TYR A 88 9.63 -0.21 -2.08
C TYR A 88 8.56 0.40 -2.98
N THR A 89 8.67 0.14 -4.29
CA THR A 89 7.68 0.52 -5.29
C THR A 89 6.70 -0.63 -5.50
N PHE A 90 5.41 -0.36 -5.35
CA PHE A 90 4.35 -1.37 -5.41
C PHE A 90 3.82 -1.52 -6.84
N ASN A 91 4.38 -2.46 -7.59
CA ASN A 91 4.05 -2.72 -9.00
C ASN A 91 3.01 -3.84 -9.21
N LYS A 92 2.36 -4.30 -8.16
CA LYS A 92 1.31 -5.30 -8.20
C LYS A 92 0.17 -4.97 -7.25
N PRO A 93 -1.10 -4.97 -7.71
CA PRO A 93 -2.26 -4.76 -6.85
C PRO A 93 -2.40 -5.85 -5.79
N GLY A 94 -3.04 -5.51 -4.68
CA GLY A 94 -3.35 -6.45 -3.60
C GLY A 94 -2.97 -5.94 -2.23
N VAL A 95 -3.15 -6.80 -1.23
CA VAL A 95 -2.85 -6.54 0.17
C VAL A 95 -1.46 -7.07 0.52
N TYR A 96 -0.64 -6.21 1.12
CA TYR A 96 0.69 -6.53 1.64
C TYR A 96 0.68 -6.40 3.15
N LEU A 97 1.08 -7.46 3.85
CA LEU A 97 1.30 -7.46 5.29
C LEU A 97 2.80 -7.47 5.56
N TYR A 98 3.27 -6.54 6.36
CA TYR A 98 4.68 -6.45 6.75
C TYR A 98 4.85 -6.34 8.26
N GLN A 99 6.03 -6.64 8.75
CA GLN A 99 6.41 -6.60 10.15
C GLN A 99 7.80 -5.99 10.33
N CYS A 100 8.08 -5.53 11.54
CA CYS A 100 9.44 -5.32 12.02
C CYS A 100 9.96 -6.63 12.59
N THR A 101 11.05 -7.19 12.04
CA THR A 101 11.54 -8.51 12.42
C THR A 101 11.87 -8.64 13.93
N PRO A 102 12.62 -7.69 14.56
CA PRO A 102 12.91 -7.74 16.00
C PRO A 102 11.66 -7.59 16.88
N HIS A 103 10.63 -6.85 16.41
CA HIS A 103 9.46 -6.48 17.21
C HIS A 103 8.15 -7.15 16.74
N LYS A 104 8.26 -8.25 15.97
CA LYS A 104 7.12 -8.97 15.39
C LYS A 104 6.08 -9.46 16.40
N ALA A 105 6.48 -9.75 17.63
CA ALA A 105 5.57 -10.17 18.71
C ALA A 105 5.00 -8.98 19.52
N MET A 106 5.54 -7.80 19.34
CA MET A 106 5.15 -6.60 20.11
C MET A 106 4.00 -5.81 19.47
N GLY A 107 3.56 -6.19 18.27
CA GLY A 107 2.52 -5.49 17.52
C GLY A 107 3.07 -4.56 16.43
N MET A 108 4.37 -4.67 16.09
CA MET A 108 4.94 -3.83 15.03
C MET A 108 4.73 -4.46 13.66
N ILE A 109 3.51 -4.31 13.17
CA ILE A 109 3.04 -4.76 11.85
C ILE A 109 2.31 -3.63 11.13
N GLY A 110 2.23 -3.72 9.80
CA GLY A 110 1.48 -2.79 8.96
C GLY A 110 0.91 -3.46 7.72
N ILE A 111 -0.06 -2.80 7.10
CA ILE A 111 -0.77 -3.24 5.91
C ILE A 111 -0.71 -2.14 4.85
N VAL A 112 -0.39 -2.53 3.62
CA VAL A 112 -0.56 -1.70 2.43
C VAL A 112 -1.63 -2.34 1.55
N VAL A 113 -2.58 -1.55 1.08
CA VAL A 113 -3.58 -1.95 0.09
C VAL A 113 -3.29 -1.19 -1.20
N VAL A 114 -2.95 -1.90 -2.26
CA VAL A 114 -2.61 -1.33 -3.57
C VAL A 114 -3.81 -1.44 -4.50
N ASP A 115 -4.23 -0.32 -5.12
CA ASP A 115 -5.37 -0.20 -6.03
C ASP A 115 -6.70 -0.71 -5.44
N ASN A 116 -6.86 -0.60 -4.12
CA ASN A 116 -8.03 -1.14 -3.41
C ASN A 116 -8.32 -2.62 -3.72
N ASP A 117 -7.35 -3.35 -4.24
CA ASP A 117 -7.45 -4.78 -4.52
C ASP A 117 -7.30 -5.59 -3.22
N LYS A 118 -8.31 -6.38 -2.89
CA LYS A 118 -8.36 -7.25 -1.72
C LYS A 118 -8.50 -8.73 -2.11
N SER A 119 -8.19 -9.07 -3.35
CA SER A 119 -8.35 -10.44 -3.89
C SER A 119 -7.55 -11.48 -3.11
N ASN A 120 -6.40 -11.10 -2.52
CA ASN A 120 -5.57 -11.99 -1.72
C ASN A 120 -5.83 -11.90 -0.20
N LEU A 121 -6.91 -11.24 0.23
CA LEU A 121 -7.20 -11.00 1.65
C LEU A 121 -7.29 -12.30 2.47
N ASP A 122 -7.88 -13.35 1.92
CA ASP A 122 -8.00 -14.64 2.60
C ASP A 122 -6.64 -15.34 2.80
N LYS A 123 -5.68 -15.09 1.92
CA LYS A 123 -4.29 -15.49 2.11
C LYS A 123 -3.65 -14.71 3.26
N ILE A 124 -3.86 -13.40 3.32
CA ILE A 124 -3.34 -12.53 4.39
C ILE A 124 -3.88 -12.95 5.77
N LYS A 125 -5.18 -13.30 5.87
CA LYS A 125 -5.80 -13.79 7.13
C LYS A 125 -5.13 -15.05 7.69
N LYS A 126 -4.51 -15.86 6.82
CA LYS A 126 -3.84 -17.12 7.19
C LYS A 126 -2.36 -16.94 7.56
N VAL A 127 -1.80 -15.74 7.38
CA VAL A 127 -0.39 -15.47 7.72
C VAL A 127 -0.18 -15.61 9.22
N LYS A 128 0.83 -16.41 9.59
CA LYS A 128 1.19 -16.62 10.98
C LYS A 128 1.91 -15.39 11.54
N VAL A 129 1.30 -14.74 12.52
CA VAL A 129 1.88 -13.65 13.30
C VAL A 129 1.95 -14.02 14.79
N TYR A 130 2.70 -13.25 15.59
CA TYR A 130 3.07 -13.65 16.95
C TYR A 130 2.64 -12.60 17.98
N GLY A 131 2.47 -13.04 19.22
CA GLY A 131 2.21 -12.18 20.37
C GLY A 131 1.05 -11.17 20.14
N LYS A 132 1.30 -9.92 20.45
CA LYS A 132 0.32 -8.83 20.29
C LYS A 132 -0.10 -8.60 18.83
N SER A 133 0.75 -8.95 17.87
CA SER A 133 0.43 -8.82 16.44
C SER A 133 -0.78 -9.67 16.02
N LYS A 134 -1.09 -10.78 16.71
CA LYS A 134 -2.28 -11.60 16.42
C LYS A 134 -3.59 -10.80 16.59
N LYS A 135 -3.73 -10.13 17.73
CA LYS A 135 -4.92 -9.31 18.02
C LYS A 135 -4.97 -8.08 17.12
N LEU A 136 -3.81 -7.44 16.91
CA LEU A 136 -3.72 -6.26 16.05
C LEU A 136 -4.07 -6.59 14.60
N LEU A 137 -3.51 -7.65 14.01
CA LEU A 137 -3.83 -8.06 12.64
C LEU A 137 -5.31 -8.30 12.46
N LYS A 138 -5.95 -9.05 13.38
CA LYS A 138 -7.40 -9.27 13.33
C LYS A 138 -8.20 -7.97 13.35
N SER A 139 -7.76 -6.99 14.14
CA SER A 139 -8.40 -5.66 14.20
C SER A 139 -8.21 -4.87 12.91
N LEU A 140 -6.99 -4.86 12.35
CA LEU A 140 -6.70 -4.14 11.11
C LEU A 140 -7.49 -4.70 9.93
N LEU A 141 -7.55 -6.04 9.81
CA LEU A 141 -8.28 -6.72 8.72
C LEU A 141 -9.79 -6.54 8.79
N LYS A 142 -10.36 -6.29 9.97
CA LYS A 142 -11.80 -6.03 10.13
C LYS A 142 -12.22 -4.70 9.51
N ASN A 143 -11.29 -3.75 9.40
CA ASN A 143 -11.53 -2.39 8.94
C ASN A 143 -11.05 -2.15 7.50
N LEU A 144 -10.64 -3.20 6.78
CA LEU A 144 -10.37 -3.18 5.34
C LEU A 144 -11.66 -3.49 4.57
#